data_affec7aeb5f0cf68ab04d9f1acef790f
#
_entry.id   affec7aeb5f0cf68ab04d9f1acef790f
#
_cell.length_a   1.000
_cell.length_b   1.000
_cell.length_c   1.000
_cell.angle_alpha   90.00
_cell.angle_beta   90.00
_cell.angle_gamma   90.00
#
_symmetry.space_group_name_H-M   'P 1'
#
loop_
_entity.id
_entity.type
_entity.pdbx_description
1 polymer ?
#
loop_
_entity_poly.entity_id
_entity_poly.type
_entity_poly.pdbx_seq_one_letter_code
_entity_poly.pdbx_strand_id
1 'polypeptide(L)' 'MTKNAIKLYNYIHEAGEIEISREDLAHELNLKYFDLIDAIRELRHKGLLEVEEKPLVYCETNPVWRAK' A
#
# COMPACT_ATOMS: atom_id res chain seq x y z
N MET A 1 -12.28 8.95 6.90
CA MET A 1 -11.44 7.86 6.34
C MET A 1 -12.08 6.52 6.62
N THR A 2 -12.11 5.62 5.63
CA THR A 2 -12.68 4.28 5.81
C THR A 2 -11.80 3.44 6.74
N LYS A 3 -12.38 2.40 7.33
CA LYS A 3 -11.64 1.47 8.20
C LYS A 3 -10.47 0.83 7.45
N ASN A 4 -10.67 0.48 6.18
CA ASN A 4 -9.62 -0.14 5.38
C ASN A 4 -8.46 0.81 5.13
N ALA A 5 -8.75 2.09 4.87
CA ALA A 5 -7.71 3.10 4.68
C ALA A 5 -6.90 3.33 5.98
N ILE A 6 -7.59 3.37 7.12
CA ILE A 6 -6.92 3.51 8.42
C ILE A 6 -6.02 2.31 8.69
N LYS A 7 -6.51 1.11 8.41
CA LYS A 7 -5.75 -0.13 8.61
C LYS A 7 -4.50 -0.14 7.75
N LEU A 8 -4.63 0.23 6.47
CA LEU A 8 -3.50 0.31 5.55
C LEU A 8 -2.49 1.36 6.01
N TYR A 9 -2.95 2.55 6.36
CA TYR A 9 -2.09 3.63 6.81
C TYR A 9 -1.28 3.22 8.05
N ASN A 10 -1.96 2.66 9.04
CA ASN A 10 -1.29 2.26 10.28
C ASN A 10 -0.24 1.18 10.04
N TYR A 11 -0.54 0.22 9.18
CA TYR A 11 0.40 -0.85 8.85
C TYR A 11 1.68 -0.29 8.23
N ILE A 12 1.54 0.58 7.24
CA ILE A 12 2.70 1.16 6.56
C ILE A 12 3.44 2.14 7.47
N HIS A 13 2.71 2.91 8.26
CA HIS A 13 3.31 3.87 9.18
C HIS A 13 4.19 3.17 10.22
N GLU A 14 3.73 2.05 10.77
CA GLU A 14 4.52 1.28 11.72
C GLU A 14 5.75 0.65 11.08
N ALA A 15 5.63 0.19 9.86
CA ALA A 15 6.75 -0.39 9.13
C ALA A 15 7.77 0.68 8.70
N GLY A 16 7.31 1.93 8.57
CA GLY A 16 8.12 3.03 8.05
C GLY A 16 8.18 3.00 6.53
N GLU A 17 8.86 2.01 6.00
CA GLU A 17 8.98 1.77 4.57
C GLU A 17 8.91 0.26 4.35
N ILE A 18 8.10 -0.17 3.40
CA ILE A 18 7.94 -1.59 3.13
C ILE A 18 7.89 -1.82 1.62
N GLU A 19 8.55 -2.88 1.16
CA GLU A 19 8.53 -3.32 -0.23
C GLU A 19 7.71 -4.60 -0.31
N ILE A 20 6.54 -4.53 -0.95
CA ILE A 20 5.61 -5.65 -0.99
C ILE A 20 4.66 -5.48 -2.18
N SER A 21 4.22 -6.59 -2.78
CA SER A 21 3.24 -6.54 -3.85
C SER A 21 1.85 -6.19 -3.29
N ARG A 22 0.97 -5.70 -4.16
CA ARG A 22 -0.41 -5.38 -3.77
C ARG A 22 -1.14 -6.62 -3.26
N GLU A 23 -0.95 -7.76 -3.91
CA GLU A 23 -1.58 -9.00 -3.52
C GLU A 23 -1.13 -9.44 -2.12
N ASP A 24 0.16 -9.38 -1.87
CA ASP A 24 0.71 -9.74 -0.57
C ASP A 24 0.27 -8.77 0.52
N LEU A 25 0.22 -7.49 0.19
CA LEU A 25 -0.25 -6.47 1.13
C LEU A 25 -1.71 -6.69 1.51
N ALA A 26 -2.56 -7.01 0.53
CA ALA A 26 -3.95 -7.33 0.79
C ALA A 26 -4.07 -8.56 1.70
N HIS A 27 -3.24 -9.57 1.46
CA HIS A 27 -3.22 -10.77 2.29
C HIS A 27 -2.80 -10.45 3.73
N GLU A 28 -1.75 -9.65 3.88
CA GLU A 28 -1.27 -9.24 5.21
C GLU A 28 -2.32 -8.46 6.00
N LEU A 29 -3.10 -7.65 5.31
CA LEU A 29 -4.15 -6.85 5.93
C LEU A 29 -5.49 -7.59 6.01
N ASN A 30 -5.55 -8.81 5.49
CA ASN A 30 -6.77 -9.61 5.43
C ASN A 30 -7.90 -8.86 4.71
N LEU A 31 -7.56 -8.23 3.60
CA LEU A 31 -8.49 -7.48 2.77
C LEU A 31 -8.63 -8.14 1.40
N LYS A 32 -9.78 -7.93 0.78
CA LYS A 32 -9.95 -8.29 -0.62
C LYS A 32 -9.13 -7.32 -1.48
N TYR A 33 -8.68 -7.78 -2.64
CA TYR A 33 -7.83 -6.97 -3.51
C TYR A 33 -8.45 -5.61 -3.83
N PHE A 34 -9.74 -5.60 -4.21
CA PHE A 34 -10.41 -4.35 -4.56
C PHE A 34 -10.59 -3.42 -3.37
N ASP A 35 -10.79 -3.98 -2.18
CA ASP A 35 -10.87 -3.18 -0.95
C ASP A 35 -9.53 -2.50 -0.67
N LEU A 36 -8.44 -3.21 -0.92
CA LEU A 36 -7.10 -2.62 -0.81
C LEU A 36 -6.90 -1.50 -1.82
N ILE A 37 -7.31 -1.71 -3.07
CA ILE A 37 -7.16 -0.70 -4.12
C ILE A 37 -7.93 0.58 -3.75
N ASP A 38 -9.15 0.43 -3.22
CA ASP A 38 -9.94 1.58 -2.77
C ASP A 38 -9.25 2.33 -1.62
N ALA A 39 -8.68 1.59 -0.67
CA ALA A 39 -7.93 2.18 0.44
C ALA A 39 -6.70 2.94 -0.06
N ILE A 40 -5.97 2.37 -1.00
CA ILE A 40 -4.81 3.02 -1.62
C ILE A 40 -5.23 4.34 -2.29
N ARG A 41 -6.30 4.31 -3.07
CA ARG A 41 -6.80 5.51 -3.74
C ARG A 41 -7.17 6.59 -2.74
N GLU A 42 -7.86 6.23 -1.68
CA GLU A 42 -8.26 7.20 -0.65
C GLU A 42 -7.05 7.86 0.00
N LEU A 43 -6.06 7.07 0.41
CA LEU A 43 -4.85 7.60 1.05
C LEU A 43 -4.01 8.45 0.10
N ARG A 44 -3.89 8.04 -1.16
CA ARG A 44 -3.15 8.81 -2.15
C ARG A 44 -3.85 10.14 -2.45
N HIS A 45 -5.16 10.11 -2.54
CA HIS A 45 -5.95 11.33 -2.77
C HIS A 45 -5.78 12.33 -1.63
N LYS A 46 -5.61 11.83 -0.41
CA LYS A 46 -5.38 12.67 0.77
C LYS A 46 -3.90 13.05 0.96
N GLY A 47 -3.02 12.53 0.13
CA GLY A 47 -1.58 12.80 0.24
C GLY A 47 -0.91 12.11 1.42
N LEU A 48 -1.51 11.05 1.95
CA LEU A 48 -1.00 10.34 3.12
C LEU A 48 -0.20 9.09 2.78
N LEU A 49 -0.17 8.69 1.52
CA LEU A 49 0.52 7.49 1.09
C LEU A 49 1.38 7.80 -0.13
N GLU A 50 2.60 7.32 -0.09
CA GLU A 50 3.51 7.38 -1.22
C GLU A 50 3.82 5.96 -1.69
N VAL A 51 3.65 5.71 -2.97
CA VAL A 51 3.96 4.42 -3.58
C VAL A 51 4.99 4.65 -4.67
N GLU A 52 6.15 4.04 -4.51
CA GLU A 52 7.20 4.09 -5.52
C GLU A 52 7.17 2.80 -6.31
N GLU A 53 6.81 2.88 -7.58
CA GLU A 53 6.82 1.74 -8.48
C GLU A 53 8.12 1.74 -9.28
N LYS A 54 8.89 0.66 -9.14
CA LYS A 54 10.15 0.55 -9.86
C LYS A 54 9.89 -0.02 -11.26
N PRO A 55 10.62 0.46 -12.29
CA PRO A 55 10.44 -0.08 -13.62
C PRO A 55 10.87 -1.54 -13.70
N LEU A 56 10.05 -2.33 -14.39
CA LEU A 56 10.32 -3.76 -14.64
C LEU A 56 11.27 -3.87 -15.83
N VAL A 57 12.57 -3.89 -15.57
CA VAL A 57 13.53 -4.02 -16.66
C VAL A 57 14.09 -5.46 -16.74
N TYR A 58 14.49 -6.04 -15.61
CA TYR A 58 15.10 -7.37 -15.61
C TYR A 58 14.69 -8.26 -14.45
N CYS A 59 13.99 -7.76 -13.47
CA CYS A 59 13.50 -8.52 -12.35
C CYS A 59 12.20 -7.95 -11.84
N GLU A 60 11.36 -8.83 -11.30
CA GLU A 60 10.15 -8.41 -10.63
C GLU A 60 10.52 -7.69 -9.35
N THR A 61 10.29 -6.39 -9.31
CA THR A 61 10.46 -5.62 -8.09
C THR A 61 9.10 -5.19 -7.59
N ASN A 62 8.89 -5.34 -6.30
CA ASN A 62 7.65 -4.92 -5.67
C ASN A 62 7.65 -3.41 -5.45
N PRO A 63 6.49 -2.77 -5.45
CA PRO A 63 6.43 -1.35 -5.12
C PRO A 63 6.84 -1.11 -3.67
N VAL A 64 7.40 0.06 -3.43
CA VAL A 64 7.79 0.51 -2.09
C VAL A 64 6.73 1.46 -1.56
N TRP A 65 6.25 1.19 -0.36
CA TRP A 65 5.17 1.94 0.28
C TRP A 65 5.71 2.75 1.44
N ARG A 66 5.32 4.01 1.51
CA ARG A 66 5.66 4.90 2.61
C ARG A 66 4.42 5.66 3.06
N ALA A 67 4.23 5.78 4.36
CA ALA A 67 3.19 6.63 4.92
C ALA A 67 3.77 8.03 5.15
N LYS A 68 2.97 9.01 4.79
CA LYS A 68 3.36 10.42 5.03
C LYS A 68 2.71 10.97 6.28
#